data_c859d9b4efd21868e7e49d366c1a4c45
#
_entry.id   c859d9b4efd21868e7e49d366c1a4c45
#
_cell.length_a   1.000
_cell.length_b   1.000
_cell.length_c   1.000
_cell.angle_alpha   90.00
_cell.angle_beta   90.00
_cell.angle_gamma   90.00
#
_symmetry.space_group_name_H-M   'P 1'
#
loop_
_entity.id
_entity.type
_entity.pdbx_description
1 polymer ?
#
loop_
_entity_poly.entity_id
_entity_poly.type
_entity_poly.pdbx_seq_one_letter_code
_entity_poly.pdbx_strand_id
1 'polypeptide(L)'
;MRRGFSLIELLMVIAILAVLASIAIPSYLNYRTKAMVTSYALPSARACMNDIASYCSSEARNETYNNPVGDSRFPNCKENNQVAVGNVKISVSVVPSCNSSGMLSQGVIEAYIEGSDSYKAYCTVDARPFRCYIE
;
A
#
# COMPACT_ATOMS: atom_id res chain seq x y z
N MET A 1 27.46 50.96 7.09
CA MET A 1 26.12 51.19 7.66
C MET A 1 25.45 49.84 7.94
N ARG A 2 25.14 49.59 9.17
CA ARG A 2 24.32 48.39 9.52
C ARG A 2 22.85 48.77 9.42
N ARG A 3 22.17 48.34 8.37
CA ARG A 3 20.73 48.46 8.29
C ARG A 3 20.11 47.36 9.16
N GLY A 4 19.49 47.75 10.27
CA GLY A 4 18.73 46.84 11.10
C GLY A 4 17.42 46.47 10.41
N PHE A 5 16.99 45.20 10.57
CA PHE A 5 15.67 44.76 10.13
C PHE A 5 14.58 45.51 10.91
N SER A 6 13.58 46.05 10.20
CA SER A 6 12.41 46.66 10.83
C SER A 6 11.52 45.55 11.39
N LEU A 7 10.92 45.81 12.58
CA LEU A 7 10.02 44.87 13.24
C LEU A 7 8.79 44.54 12.34
N ILE A 8 8.33 45.51 11.54
CA ILE A 8 7.22 45.31 10.63
C ILE A 8 7.60 44.42 9.45
N GLU A 9 8.84 44.49 8.95
CA GLU A 9 9.33 43.59 7.89
C GLU A 9 9.35 42.12 8.37
N LEU A 10 9.77 41.90 9.61
CA LEU A 10 9.75 40.57 10.18
C LEU A 10 8.32 40.05 10.36
N LEU A 11 7.39 40.91 10.84
CA LEU A 11 5.98 40.56 11.00
C LEU A 11 5.32 40.20 9.65
N MET A 12 5.58 40.96 8.58
CA MET A 12 5.05 40.62 7.27
C MET A 12 5.55 39.26 6.75
N VAL A 13 6.83 38.97 6.94
CA VAL A 13 7.43 37.70 6.46
C VAL A 13 6.80 36.51 7.19
N ILE A 14 6.69 36.56 8.53
CA ILE A 14 6.07 35.45 9.27
C ILE A 14 4.59 35.28 8.96
N ALA A 15 3.86 36.35 8.69
CA ALA A 15 2.45 36.28 8.28
C ALA A 15 2.29 35.56 6.93
N ILE A 16 3.12 35.87 5.93
CA ILE A 16 3.11 35.22 4.62
C ILE A 16 3.50 33.75 4.76
N LEU A 17 4.55 33.44 5.53
CA LEU A 17 4.97 32.06 5.77
C LEU A 17 3.89 31.22 6.46
N ALA A 18 3.17 31.81 7.42
CA ALA A 18 2.07 31.11 8.10
C ALA A 18 0.94 30.72 7.13
N VAL A 19 0.56 31.61 6.22
CA VAL A 19 -0.46 31.33 5.20
C VAL A 19 0.01 30.23 4.24
N LEU A 20 1.24 30.30 3.75
CA LEU A 20 1.78 29.29 2.84
C LEU A 20 1.90 27.92 3.53
N ALA A 21 2.36 27.89 4.78
CA ALA A 21 2.48 26.66 5.55
C ALA A 21 1.12 25.98 5.79
N SER A 22 0.06 26.72 5.98
CA SER A 22 -1.28 26.16 6.22
C SER A 22 -1.81 25.32 5.06
N ILE A 23 -1.40 25.59 3.84
CA ILE A 23 -1.79 24.84 2.63
C ILE A 23 -0.76 23.72 2.32
N ALA A 24 0.52 24.01 2.53
CA ALA A 24 1.60 23.11 2.14
C ALA A 24 1.67 21.86 3.02
N ILE A 25 1.46 21.99 4.32
CA ILE A 25 1.62 20.88 5.29
C ILE A 25 0.62 19.74 5.04
N PRO A 26 -0.72 19.95 4.97
CA PRO A 26 -1.66 18.85 4.76
C PRO A 26 -1.46 18.18 3.40
N SER A 27 -1.12 18.93 2.37
CA SER A 27 -0.81 18.36 1.05
C SER A 27 0.42 17.47 1.11
N TYR A 28 1.50 17.91 1.75
CA TYR A 28 2.72 17.13 1.92
C TYR A 28 2.48 15.83 2.68
N LEU A 29 1.70 15.85 3.76
CA LEU A 29 1.39 14.65 4.55
C LEU A 29 0.64 13.60 3.73
N ASN A 30 -0.33 14.01 2.91
CA ASN A 30 -1.05 13.10 2.02
C ASN A 30 -0.12 12.45 0.98
N TYR A 31 0.75 13.23 0.34
CA TYR A 31 1.74 12.70 -0.60
C TYR A 31 2.72 11.73 0.06
N ARG A 32 3.18 12.06 1.26
CA ARG A 32 4.07 11.20 2.04
C ARG A 32 3.42 9.87 2.36
N THR A 33 2.19 9.87 2.85
CA THR A 33 1.44 8.64 3.17
C THR A 33 1.25 7.76 1.94
N LYS A 34 0.82 8.36 0.83
CA LYS A 34 0.66 7.65 -0.44
C LYS A 34 1.98 7.05 -0.93
N ALA A 35 3.08 7.79 -0.81
CA ALA A 35 4.41 7.32 -1.18
C ALA A 35 4.85 6.12 -0.33
N MET A 36 4.57 6.11 0.98
CA MET A 36 4.86 4.99 1.87
C MET A 36 4.07 3.74 1.48
N VAL A 37 2.76 3.87 1.22
CA VAL A 37 1.92 2.74 0.77
C VAL A 37 2.43 2.19 -0.56
N THR A 38 2.81 3.07 -1.50
CA THR A 38 3.38 2.66 -2.80
C THR A 38 4.68 1.90 -2.64
N SER A 39 5.54 2.31 -1.70
CA SER A 39 6.88 1.74 -1.54
C SER A 39 6.89 0.44 -0.74
N TYR A 40 5.97 0.25 0.18
CA TYR A 40 5.99 -0.88 1.11
C TYR A 40 4.75 -1.78 1.03
N ALA A 41 3.55 -1.22 1.05
CA ALA A 41 2.33 -2.03 1.04
C ALA A 41 2.03 -2.63 -0.35
N LEU A 42 2.18 -1.85 -1.41
CA LEU A 42 1.92 -2.33 -2.77
C LEU A 42 2.83 -3.49 -3.19
N PRO A 43 4.15 -3.46 -2.97
CA PRO A 43 5.01 -4.60 -3.26
C PRO A 43 4.68 -5.83 -2.41
N SER A 44 4.29 -5.65 -1.14
CA SER A 44 3.89 -6.75 -0.26
C SER A 44 2.62 -7.44 -0.74
N ALA A 45 1.59 -6.67 -1.13
CA ALA A 45 0.37 -7.21 -1.73
C ALA A 45 0.65 -7.96 -3.04
N ARG A 46 1.51 -7.38 -3.87
CA ARG A 46 1.91 -8.00 -5.15
C ARG A 46 2.69 -9.28 -4.94
N ALA A 47 3.60 -9.33 -3.98
CA ALA A 47 4.36 -10.53 -3.66
C ALA A 47 3.45 -11.66 -3.17
N CYS A 48 2.50 -11.37 -2.30
CA CYS A 48 1.50 -12.34 -1.86
C CYS A 48 0.66 -12.87 -3.03
N MET A 49 0.16 -12.00 -3.89
CA MET A 49 -0.64 -12.42 -5.05
C MET A 49 0.19 -13.24 -6.05
N ASN A 50 1.48 -12.93 -6.22
CA ASN A 50 2.39 -13.72 -7.05
C ASN A 50 2.62 -15.12 -6.50
N ASP A 51 2.75 -15.28 -5.18
CA ASP A 51 2.88 -16.60 -4.56
C ASP A 51 1.65 -17.46 -4.87
N ILE A 52 0.46 -16.91 -4.71
CA ILE A 52 -0.80 -17.61 -4.99
C ILE A 52 -0.89 -17.94 -6.49
N ALA A 53 -0.57 -17.00 -7.38
CA ALA A 53 -0.59 -17.23 -8.82
C ALA A 53 0.40 -18.32 -9.26
N SER A 54 1.60 -18.34 -8.67
CA SER A 54 2.63 -19.37 -8.92
C SER A 54 2.16 -20.74 -8.47
N TYR A 55 1.53 -20.80 -7.30
CA TYR A 55 0.97 -22.04 -6.77
C TYR A 55 -0.19 -22.55 -7.63
N CYS A 56 -1.08 -21.67 -8.09
CA CYS A 56 -2.11 -22.01 -9.07
C CYS A 56 -1.52 -22.68 -10.31
N SER A 57 -0.45 -22.09 -10.86
CA SER A 57 0.20 -22.59 -12.07
C SER A 57 0.85 -23.97 -11.87
N SER A 58 1.36 -24.25 -10.66
CA SER A 58 2.00 -25.51 -10.34
C SER A 58 1.00 -26.65 -10.12
N GLU A 59 -0.13 -26.38 -9.49
CA GLU A 59 -1.14 -27.39 -9.15
C GLU A 59 -2.18 -27.62 -10.25
N ALA A 60 -2.49 -26.60 -11.06
CA ALA A 60 -3.44 -26.61 -12.18
C ALA A 60 -4.77 -27.31 -11.85
N ARG A 61 -5.36 -26.99 -10.70
CA ARG A 61 -6.62 -27.54 -10.22
C ARG A 61 -7.58 -26.43 -9.74
N ASN A 62 -8.87 -26.74 -9.73
CA ASN A 62 -9.86 -25.88 -9.11
C ASN A 62 -9.70 -25.91 -7.59
N GLU A 63 -9.19 -24.86 -7.01
CA GLU A 63 -8.98 -24.75 -5.55
C GLU A 63 -9.26 -23.31 -5.08
N THR A 64 -9.83 -23.19 -3.88
CA THR A 64 -10.11 -21.91 -3.23
C THR A 64 -9.29 -21.83 -1.95
N TYR A 65 -8.55 -20.76 -1.78
CA TYR A 65 -7.69 -20.53 -0.62
C TYR A 65 -8.38 -19.63 0.39
N ASN A 66 -9.16 -20.22 1.28
CA ASN A 66 -9.99 -19.49 2.26
C ASN A 66 -9.16 -18.61 3.22
N ASN A 67 -7.93 -18.99 3.53
CA ASN A 67 -7.05 -18.22 4.40
C ASN A 67 -5.60 -18.29 3.93
N PRO A 68 -5.23 -17.56 2.85
CA PRO A 68 -3.86 -17.58 2.34
C PRO A 68 -2.88 -16.80 3.23
N VAL A 69 -3.38 -15.89 4.07
CA VAL A 69 -2.54 -15.10 4.99
C VAL A 69 -2.08 -15.99 6.16
N GLY A 70 -0.77 -16.08 6.32
CA GLY A 70 -0.16 -16.96 7.32
C GLY A 70 0.00 -18.42 6.89
N ASP A 71 -0.43 -18.78 5.68
CA ASP A 71 -0.24 -20.12 5.13
C ASP A 71 1.21 -20.32 4.67
N SER A 72 1.83 -21.44 5.07
CA SER A 72 3.22 -21.76 4.71
C SER A 72 3.46 -21.95 3.21
N ARG A 73 2.42 -22.24 2.44
CA ARG A 73 2.45 -22.30 0.97
C ARG A 73 2.70 -20.96 0.32
N PHE A 74 2.35 -19.87 1.02
CA PHE A 74 2.42 -18.48 0.53
C PHE A 74 3.31 -17.64 1.46
N PRO A 75 4.63 -17.78 1.40
CA PRO A 75 5.55 -17.18 2.37
C PRO A 75 5.52 -15.64 2.37
N ASN A 76 5.08 -15.00 1.28
CA ASN A 76 4.92 -13.55 1.20
C ASN A 76 3.53 -13.05 1.65
N CYS A 77 2.58 -13.95 1.93
CA CYS A 77 1.26 -13.63 2.49
C CYS A 77 1.30 -13.60 4.02
N LYS A 78 2.15 -12.80 4.61
CA LYS A 78 2.24 -12.64 6.06
C LYS A 78 1.26 -11.59 6.54
N GLU A 79 0.57 -11.89 7.65
CA GLU A 79 -0.35 -10.94 8.28
C GLU A 79 0.36 -9.64 8.68
N ASN A 80 1.58 -9.74 9.18
CA ASN A 80 2.38 -8.59 9.61
C ASN A 80 3.79 -8.68 9.00
N ASN A 81 4.11 -7.76 8.11
CA ASN A 81 5.45 -7.56 7.56
C ASN A 81 6.08 -6.32 8.19
N GLN A 82 7.13 -6.50 8.98
CA GLN A 82 7.87 -5.38 9.54
C GLN A 82 8.74 -4.73 8.46
N VAL A 83 8.55 -3.43 8.26
CA VAL A 83 9.29 -2.60 7.32
C VAL A 83 9.83 -1.35 8.02
N ALA A 84 10.68 -0.58 7.35
CA ALA A 84 11.32 0.60 7.93
C ALA A 84 10.35 1.67 8.48
N VAL A 85 9.11 1.70 7.97
CA VAL A 85 8.08 2.69 8.33
C VAL A 85 7.00 2.15 9.29
N GLY A 86 7.12 0.90 9.75
CA GLY A 86 6.14 0.25 10.62
C GLY A 86 5.76 -1.15 10.15
N ASN A 87 4.59 -1.61 10.50
CA ASN A 87 4.07 -2.90 10.05
C ASN A 87 3.17 -2.73 8.83
N VAL A 88 3.43 -3.51 7.79
CA VAL A 88 2.50 -3.69 6.67
C VAL A 88 1.60 -4.87 6.99
N LYS A 89 0.31 -4.63 7.06
CA LYS A 89 -0.72 -5.66 7.23
C LYS A 89 -1.29 -6.09 5.90
N ILE A 90 -1.43 -7.39 5.70
CA ILE A 90 -2.08 -7.99 4.54
C ILE A 90 -3.39 -8.62 4.99
N SER A 91 -4.46 -8.36 4.27
CA SER A 91 -5.77 -8.95 4.46
C SER A 91 -6.38 -9.39 3.13
N VAL A 92 -7.38 -10.25 3.21
CA VAL A 92 -8.07 -10.79 2.05
C VAL A 92 -9.49 -10.24 2.02
N SER A 93 -9.82 -9.49 0.99
CA SER A 93 -11.18 -8.96 0.77
C SER A 93 -12.04 -9.92 -0.04
N VAL A 94 -11.45 -10.55 -1.05
CA VAL A 94 -12.09 -11.61 -1.84
C VAL A 94 -11.15 -12.80 -1.87
N VAL A 95 -11.66 -13.96 -1.47
CA VAL A 95 -10.89 -15.20 -1.37
C VAL A 95 -10.32 -15.59 -2.73
N PRO A 96 -9.00 -15.80 -2.84
CA PRO A 96 -8.38 -16.23 -4.08
C PRO A 96 -8.79 -17.64 -4.47
N SER A 97 -9.04 -17.85 -5.74
CA SER A 97 -9.31 -19.18 -6.30
C SER A 97 -8.58 -19.40 -7.62
N CYS A 98 -8.20 -20.65 -7.87
CA CYS A 98 -7.56 -21.12 -9.10
C CYS A 98 -8.57 -21.88 -9.95
N ASN A 99 -8.37 -21.86 -11.25
CA ASN A 99 -9.09 -22.71 -12.17
C ASN A 99 -8.23 -23.96 -12.57
N SER A 100 -8.85 -24.90 -13.27
CA SER A 100 -8.20 -26.11 -13.77
C SER A 100 -7.10 -25.85 -14.81
N SER A 101 -7.01 -24.64 -15.34
CA SER A 101 -5.96 -24.22 -16.28
C SER A 101 -4.72 -23.65 -15.57
N GLY A 102 -4.67 -23.67 -14.24
CA GLY A 102 -3.55 -23.13 -13.46
C GLY A 102 -3.52 -21.60 -13.40
N MET A 103 -4.66 -20.95 -13.56
CA MET A 103 -4.76 -19.49 -13.52
C MET A 103 -5.63 -19.05 -12.33
N LEU A 104 -5.29 -17.89 -11.75
CA LEU A 104 -6.17 -17.21 -10.83
C LEU A 104 -7.47 -16.82 -11.53
N SER A 105 -8.61 -17.20 -10.96
CA SER A 105 -9.94 -16.88 -11.47
C SER A 105 -10.58 -15.72 -10.74
N GLN A 106 -10.29 -15.54 -9.46
CA GLN A 106 -10.71 -14.42 -8.63
C GLN A 106 -9.76 -14.21 -7.46
N GLY A 107 -9.88 -13.09 -6.80
CA GLY A 107 -9.16 -12.76 -5.58
C GLY A 107 -8.92 -11.27 -5.45
N VAL A 108 -9.01 -10.75 -4.24
CA VAL A 108 -8.60 -9.38 -3.88
C VAL A 108 -7.81 -9.43 -2.58
N ILE A 109 -6.59 -8.97 -2.65
CA ILE A 109 -5.70 -8.83 -1.51
C ILE A 109 -5.50 -7.34 -1.25
N GLU A 110 -5.63 -6.94 0.00
CA GLU A 110 -5.36 -5.61 0.50
C GLU A 110 -4.07 -5.61 1.31
N ALA A 111 -3.30 -4.54 1.20
CA ALA A 111 -2.19 -4.27 2.10
C ALA A 111 -2.19 -2.80 2.52
N TYR A 112 -1.94 -2.55 3.78
CA TYR A 112 -1.88 -1.20 4.34
C TYR A 112 -0.83 -1.11 5.43
N ILE A 113 -0.40 0.11 5.73
CA ILE A 113 0.54 0.37 6.83
C ILE A 113 -0.27 0.61 8.10
N GLU A 114 0.06 -0.12 9.15
CA GLU A 114 -0.60 0.01 10.46
C GLU A 114 -0.50 1.46 10.98
N GLY A 115 -1.64 2.02 11.35
CA GLY A 115 -1.74 3.42 11.79
C GLY A 115 -1.84 4.45 10.66
N SER A 116 -1.96 4.00 9.40
CA SER A 116 -2.13 4.86 8.23
C SER A 116 -3.23 4.34 7.31
N ASP A 117 -4.47 4.45 7.76
CA ASP A 117 -5.64 3.87 7.07
C ASP A 117 -6.16 4.72 5.89
N SER A 118 -5.51 5.87 5.60
CA SER A 118 -5.96 6.78 4.55
C SER A 118 -5.77 6.23 3.13
N TYR A 119 -4.81 5.34 2.94
CA TYR A 119 -4.51 4.71 1.65
C TYR A 119 -4.21 3.23 1.85
N LYS A 120 -4.74 2.42 0.93
CA LYS A 120 -4.49 0.98 0.88
C LYS A 120 -4.03 0.56 -0.50
N ALA A 121 -3.22 -0.48 -0.56
CA ALA A 121 -2.85 -1.14 -1.80
C ALA A 121 -3.78 -2.34 -2.03
N TYR A 122 -4.29 -2.45 -3.23
CA TYR A 122 -5.18 -3.53 -3.66
C TYR A 122 -4.54 -4.29 -4.80
N CYS A 123 -4.56 -5.62 -4.75
CA CYS A 123 -4.28 -6.47 -5.89
C CYS A 123 -5.53 -7.28 -6.24
N THR A 124 -6.05 -7.12 -7.43
CA THR A 124 -7.30 -7.73 -7.90
C THR A 124 -7.10 -8.54 -9.18
N VAL A 125 -7.84 -9.64 -9.27
CA VAL A 125 -7.85 -10.55 -10.43
C VAL A 125 -8.99 -10.15 -11.38
N ASP A 126 -8.94 -8.98 -11.94
CA ASP A 126 -9.84 -8.51 -13.01
C ASP A 126 -9.16 -8.43 -14.37
N ALA A 127 -7.83 -8.50 -14.39
CA ALA A 127 -6.99 -8.57 -15.57
C ALA A 127 -5.96 -9.69 -15.43
N ARG A 128 -5.51 -10.27 -16.51
CA ARG A 128 -4.56 -11.37 -16.47
C ARG A 128 -3.11 -10.89 -16.43
N PRO A 129 -2.31 -11.34 -15.45
CA PRO A 129 -2.66 -12.26 -14.35
C PRO A 129 -3.46 -11.59 -13.22
N PHE A 130 -3.14 -10.35 -12.86
CA PHE A 130 -3.82 -9.48 -11.89
C PHE A 130 -3.22 -8.07 -11.99
N ARG A 131 -3.90 -7.10 -11.46
CA ARG A 131 -3.35 -5.74 -11.33
C ARG A 131 -3.37 -5.26 -9.89
N CYS A 132 -2.42 -4.40 -9.56
CA CYS A 132 -2.33 -3.78 -8.25
C CYS A 132 -2.37 -2.26 -8.39
N TYR A 133 -3.10 -1.61 -7.48
CA TYR A 133 -3.29 -0.16 -7.45
C TYR A 133 -3.42 0.34 -6.01
N ILE A 134 -3.46 1.63 -5.81
CA ILE A 134 -3.63 2.30 -4.51
C ILE A 134 -4.89 3.13 -4.56
N GLU A 135 -5.67 3.02 -3.50
CA GLU A 135 -6.89 3.78 -3.29
C GLU A 135 -6.99 4.30 -1.86
#